data_fcac178664d4c83d32ed488771edd0ae
#
_entry.id   fcac178664d4c83d32ed488771edd0ae
#
_cell.length_a   1.000
_cell.length_b   1.000
_cell.length_c   1.000
_cell.angle_alpha   90.00
_cell.angle_beta   90.00
_cell.angle_gamma   90.00
#
_symmetry.space_group_name_H-M   'P 1'
#
loop_
_entity.id
_entity.type
_entity.pdbx_description
1 polymer ?
#
loop_
_entity_poly.entity_id
_entity_poly.type
_entity_poly.pdbx_seq_one_letter_code
_entity_poly.pdbx_strand_id
1 'polypeptide(L)'
;MTRKHGELEAEVLHALWSLEESGATNIGSQDILRTIEPKGSIALTTLLTILSRLCDKELVRRRKLDGKSLVFESVLSRDEQAAASLLELLEGSHNPSLVVANFVDSLSPEIKDALRSSLRKDK
;
A
#
# COMPACT_ATOMS: atom_id res chain seq x y z
N MET A 1 1.55 23.69 4.85
CA MET A 1 0.31 22.92 5.05
C MET A 1 0.59 21.70 5.91
N THR A 2 -0.14 21.51 6.98
CA THR A 2 0.07 20.39 7.89
C THR A 2 -0.61 19.14 7.34
N ARG A 3 0.16 18.08 7.14
CA ARG A 3 -0.39 16.81 6.69
C ARG A 3 -0.97 16.04 7.85
N LYS A 4 -2.10 15.39 7.61
CA LYS A 4 -2.70 14.52 8.60
C LYS A 4 -1.88 13.23 8.71
N HIS A 5 -1.95 12.61 9.89
CA HIS A 5 -1.20 11.39 10.21
C HIS A 5 -1.37 10.28 9.18
N GLY A 6 -2.62 9.99 8.81
CA GLY A 6 -2.91 8.96 7.82
C GLY A 6 -2.40 9.31 6.43
N GLU A 7 -2.33 10.59 6.09
CA GLU A 7 -1.81 11.03 4.81
C GLU A 7 -0.32 10.77 4.69
N LEU A 8 0.43 10.98 5.77
CA LEU A 8 1.87 10.70 5.78
C LEU A 8 2.15 9.22 5.66
N GLU A 9 1.38 8.39 6.36
CA GLU A 9 1.52 6.93 6.25
C GLU A 9 1.28 6.48 4.81
N ALA A 10 0.24 7.01 4.18
CA ALA A 10 -0.08 6.69 2.79
C ALA A 10 1.04 7.14 1.85
N GLU A 11 1.59 8.35 2.03
CA GLU A 11 2.68 8.86 1.21
C GLU A 11 3.94 8.00 1.31
N VAL A 12 4.29 7.60 2.52
CA VAL A 12 5.47 6.76 2.75
C VAL A 12 5.29 5.40 2.09
N LEU A 13 4.13 4.79 2.27
CA LEU A 13 3.84 3.49 1.68
C LEU A 13 3.81 3.57 0.15
N HIS A 14 3.22 4.63 -0.41
CA HIS A 14 3.21 4.86 -1.86
C HIS A 14 4.63 5.04 -2.41
N ALA A 15 5.49 5.76 -1.69
CA ALA A 15 6.89 5.93 -2.09
C ALA A 15 7.61 4.59 -2.12
N LEU A 16 7.40 3.76 -1.10
CA LEU A 16 8.00 2.42 -1.04
C LEU A 16 7.52 1.56 -2.20
N TRP A 17 6.22 1.52 -2.46
CA TRP A 17 5.67 0.79 -3.59
C TRP A 17 6.24 1.27 -4.93
N SER A 18 6.36 2.58 -5.11
CA SER A 18 6.91 3.15 -6.35
C SER A 18 8.35 2.69 -6.59
N LEU A 19 9.14 2.66 -5.52
CA LEU A 19 10.52 2.17 -5.60
C LEU A 19 10.56 0.69 -5.95
N GLU A 20 9.72 -0.10 -5.30
CA GLU A 20 9.64 -1.54 -5.57
C GLU A 20 9.19 -1.82 -7.01
N GLU A 21 8.20 -1.07 -7.48
CA GLU A 21 7.68 -1.21 -8.85
C GLU A 21 8.72 -0.83 -9.90
N SER A 22 9.66 0.05 -9.55
CA SER A 22 10.76 0.43 -10.44
C SER A 22 11.90 -0.59 -10.44
N GLY A 23 11.81 -1.61 -9.60
CA GLY A 23 12.83 -2.65 -9.50
C GLY A 23 13.87 -2.43 -8.42
N ALA A 24 13.70 -1.40 -7.58
CA ALA A 24 14.64 -1.12 -6.51
C ALA A 24 14.60 -2.21 -5.45
N THR A 25 15.77 -2.56 -4.93
CA THR A 25 15.92 -3.53 -3.84
C THR A 25 16.73 -2.90 -2.72
N ASN A 26 16.67 -3.50 -1.53
CA ASN A 26 17.39 -3.01 -0.36
C ASN A 26 17.12 -1.53 -0.12
N ILE A 27 15.83 -1.17 -0.10
CA ILE A 27 15.38 0.21 -0.01
C ILE A 27 15.57 0.74 1.40
N GLY A 28 16.41 1.76 1.55
CA GLY A 28 16.66 2.41 2.82
C GLY A 28 15.77 3.63 3.02
N SER A 29 15.80 4.18 4.23
CA SER A 29 15.01 5.37 4.56
C SER A 29 15.37 6.57 3.68
N GLN A 30 16.64 6.72 3.32
CA GLN A 30 17.07 7.83 2.45
C GLN A 30 16.45 7.74 1.06
N ASP A 31 16.32 6.52 0.53
CA ASP A 31 15.68 6.30 -0.78
C ASP A 31 14.22 6.75 -0.75
N ILE A 32 13.53 6.38 0.33
CA ILE A 32 12.12 6.75 0.52
C ILE A 32 12.00 8.27 0.67
N LEU A 33 12.89 8.86 1.45
CA LEU A 33 12.89 10.31 1.68
C LEU A 33 13.05 11.09 0.37
N ARG A 34 13.99 10.67 -0.46
CA ARG A 34 14.22 11.30 -1.76
C ARG A 34 12.99 11.17 -2.68
N THR A 35 12.28 10.06 -2.59
CA THR A 35 11.08 9.83 -3.40
C THR A 35 9.95 10.76 -2.98
N ILE A 36 9.87 11.08 -1.68
CA ILE A 36 8.82 11.96 -1.14
C ILE A 36 9.11 13.44 -1.40
N GLU A 37 10.39 13.84 -1.39
CA GLU A 37 10.81 15.23 -1.45
C GLU A 37 10.12 16.10 -2.53
N PRO A 38 9.92 15.62 -3.76
CA PRO A 38 9.26 16.44 -4.78
C PRO A 38 7.85 16.89 -4.40
N LYS A 39 7.19 16.18 -3.51
CA LYS A 39 5.82 16.49 -3.06
C LYS A 39 5.76 17.25 -1.75
N GLY A 40 6.91 17.54 -1.18
CA GLY A 40 7.01 18.25 0.09
C GLY A 40 7.85 17.45 1.09
N SER A 41 8.94 18.05 1.53
CA SER A 41 9.89 17.37 2.40
C SER A 41 9.33 17.10 3.79
N ILE A 42 9.80 16.02 4.39
CA ILE A 42 9.55 15.71 5.80
C ILE A 42 10.89 15.43 6.45
N ALA A 43 10.94 15.58 7.76
CA ALA A 43 12.18 15.28 8.50
C ALA A 43 12.44 13.78 8.51
N LEU A 44 13.70 13.39 8.51
CA LEU A 44 14.09 11.99 8.60
C LEU A 44 13.50 11.32 9.84
N THR A 45 13.51 12.02 10.98
CA THR A 45 12.94 11.50 12.21
C THR A 45 11.46 11.22 12.09
N THR A 46 10.73 12.08 11.37
CA THR A 46 9.31 11.87 11.09
C THR A 46 9.12 10.63 10.22
N LEU A 47 9.93 10.48 9.17
CA LEU A 47 9.88 9.32 8.30
C LEU A 47 10.11 8.02 9.08
N LEU A 48 11.13 8.01 9.95
CA LEU A 48 11.45 6.82 10.75
C LEU A 48 10.31 6.45 11.69
N THR A 49 9.65 7.45 12.27
CA THR A 49 8.47 7.23 13.12
C THR A 49 7.33 6.60 12.30
N ILE A 50 7.09 7.12 11.11
CA ILE A 50 6.05 6.58 10.22
C ILE A 50 6.36 5.15 9.80
N LEU A 51 7.62 4.87 9.43
CA LEU A 51 8.04 3.52 9.06
C LEU A 51 7.85 2.55 10.22
N SER A 52 8.17 2.99 11.45
CA SER A 52 7.96 2.18 12.65
C SER A 52 6.49 1.82 12.82
N ARG A 53 5.61 2.78 12.62
CA ARG A 53 4.16 2.54 12.71
C ARG A 53 3.67 1.59 11.64
N LEU A 54 4.18 1.73 10.41
CA LEU A 54 3.81 0.82 9.33
C LEU A 54 4.28 -0.60 9.62
N CYS A 55 5.44 -0.75 10.24
CA CYS A 55 5.92 -2.07 10.69
C CYS A 55 5.02 -2.64 11.79
N ASP A 56 4.60 -1.81 12.75
CA ASP A 56 3.70 -2.24 13.81
C ASP A 56 2.35 -2.69 13.27
N LYS A 57 1.89 -2.05 12.19
CA LYS A 57 0.63 -2.42 11.51
C LYS A 57 0.81 -3.60 10.55
N GLU A 58 2.02 -4.12 10.44
CA GLU A 58 2.35 -5.24 9.56
C GLU A 58 2.15 -4.93 8.07
N LEU A 59 2.29 -3.65 7.71
CA LEU A 59 2.22 -3.21 6.31
C LEU A 59 3.60 -3.12 5.67
N VAL A 60 4.64 -3.01 6.49
CA VAL A 60 6.04 -2.91 6.06
C VAL A 60 6.87 -3.85 6.91
N ARG A 61 7.85 -4.50 6.30
CA ARG A 61 8.88 -5.29 7.00
C ARG A 61 10.19 -4.55 6.94
N ARG A 62 10.95 -4.64 8.02
CA ARG A 62 12.30 -4.10 8.05
C ARG A 62 13.28 -5.23 8.34
N ARG A 63 14.47 -5.12 7.77
CA ARG A 63 15.55 -6.07 8.06
C ARG A 63 16.88 -5.34 8.00
N LYS A 64 17.88 -5.91 8.62
CA LYS A 64 19.22 -5.35 8.59
C LYS A 64 19.98 -5.86 7.39
N LEU A 65 20.60 -4.93 6.66
CA LEU A 65 21.47 -5.25 5.55
C LEU A 65 22.91 -5.26 6.10
N ASP A 66 23.57 -6.40 5.96
CA ASP A 66 24.96 -6.59 6.45
C ASP A 66 25.12 -6.23 7.93
N GLY A 67 24.05 -6.39 8.72
CA GLY A 67 24.07 -6.14 10.16
C GLY A 67 24.11 -4.68 10.57
N LYS A 68 24.10 -3.74 9.64
CA LYS A 68 24.24 -2.32 9.93
C LYS A 68 23.07 -1.44 9.50
N SER A 69 22.75 -1.47 8.22
CA SER A 69 21.72 -0.60 7.65
C SER A 69 20.36 -1.28 7.68
N LEU A 70 19.31 -0.48 7.93
CA LEU A 70 17.94 -0.98 7.85
C LEU A 70 17.41 -0.76 6.44
N VAL A 71 16.77 -1.79 5.91
CA VAL A 71 16.07 -1.72 4.63
C VAL A 71 14.63 -2.14 4.84
N PHE A 72 13.76 -1.67 3.97
CA PHE A 72 12.32 -1.82 4.13
C PHE A 72 11.70 -2.44 2.88
N GLU A 73 10.66 -3.23 3.08
CA GLU A 73 9.87 -3.78 1.98
C GLU A 73 8.41 -3.81 2.41
N SER A 74 7.51 -3.65 1.44
CA SER A 74 6.08 -3.75 1.74
C SER A 74 5.70 -5.21 1.95
N VAL A 75 4.75 -5.45 2.86
CA VAL A 75 4.22 -6.80 3.09
C VAL A 75 3.32 -7.21 1.93
N LEU A 76 2.50 -6.27 1.47
CA LEU A 76 1.62 -6.46 0.31
C LEU A 76 2.00 -5.46 -0.77
N SER A 77 1.80 -5.84 -2.02
CA SER A 77 1.94 -4.91 -3.14
C SER A 77 0.82 -3.86 -3.07
N ARG A 78 0.94 -2.82 -3.89
CA ARG A 78 -0.08 -1.78 -4.00
C ARG A 78 -1.45 -2.38 -4.32
N ASP A 79 -1.49 -3.31 -5.29
CA ASP A 79 -2.74 -3.93 -5.73
C ASP A 79 -3.30 -4.89 -4.68
N GLU A 80 -2.41 -5.63 -4.01
CA GLU A 80 -2.83 -6.52 -2.92
C GLU A 80 -3.43 -5.73 -1.76
N GLN A 81 -2.83 -4.57 -1.43
CA GLN A 81 -3.35 -3.72 -0.36
C GLN A 81 -4.72 -3.16 -0.74
N ALA A 82 -4.91 -2.75 -2.00
CA ALA A 82 -6.19 -2.26 -2.47
C ALA A 82 -7.27 -3.34 -2.36
N ALA A 83 -6.94 -4.57 -2.74
CA ALA A 83 -7.85 -5.70 -2.62
C ALA A 83 -8.23 -5.97 -1.17
N ALA A 84 -7.24 -5.92 -0.27
CA ALA A 84 -7.49 -6.11 1.16
C ALA A 84 -8.43 -5.03 1.71
N SER A 85 -8.27 -3.79 1.26
CA SER A 85 -9.13 -2.68 1.67
C SER A 85 -10.57 -2.88 1.18
N LEU A 86 -10.73 -3.35 -0.06
CA LEU A 86 -12.06 -3.65 -0.61
C LEU A 86 -12.75 -4.75 0.20
N LEU A 87 -12.01 -5.79 0.54
CA LEU A 87 -12.56 -6.89 1.34
C LEU A 87 -13.01 -6.40 2.72
N GLU A 88 -12.20 -5.56 3.34
CA GLU A 88 -12.50 -4.99 4.64
C GLU A 88 -13.81 -4.19 4.61
N LEU A 89 -13.98 -3.34 3.58
CA LEU A 89 -15.21 -2.57 3.38
C LEU A 89 -16.41 -3.50 3.20
N LEU A 90 -16.24 -4.54 2.41
CA LEU A 90 -17.31 -5.49 2.12
C LEU A 90 -17.73 -6.24 3.38
N GLU A 91 -16.78 -6.76 4.14
CA GLU A 91 -17.04 -7.54 5.35
C GLU A 91 -17.66 -6.68 6.45
N GLY A 92 -17.33 -5.39 6.49
CA GLY A 92 -17.90 -4.47 7.47
C GLY A 92 -19.24 -3.89 7.08
N SER A 93 -19.76 -4.21 5.90
CA SER A 93 -21.01 -3.65 5.42
C SER A 93 -22.22 -4.36 6.03
N HIS A 94 -23.36 -3.65 6.04
CA HIS A 94 -24.63 -4.19 6.57
C HIS A 94 -25.16 -5.36 5.74
N ASN A 95 -25.02 -5.25 4.41
CA ASN A 95 -25.51 -6.29 3.50
C ASN A 95 -24.48 -6.52 2.39
N PRO A 96 -23.49 -7.40 2.62
CA PRO A 96 -22.43 -7.64 1.66
C PRO A 96 -22.92 -8.06 0.26
N SER A 97 -23.95 -8.89 0.19
CA SER A 97 -24.48 -9.35 -1.10
C SER A 97 -25.00 -8.19 -1.95
N LEU A 98 -25.70 -7.25 -1.32
CA LEU A 98 -26.24 -6.09 -2.01
C LEU A 98 -25.10 -5.14 -2.43
N VAL A 99 -24.08 -4.98 -1.58
CA VAL A 99 -22.91 -4.17 -1.91
C VAL A 99 -22.21 -4.75 -3.13
N VAL A 100 -22.02 -6.06 -3.19
CA VAL A 100 -21.40 -6.73 -4.34
C VAL A 100 -22.22 -6.49 -5.61
N ALA A 101 -23.54 -6.66 -5.52
CA ALA A 101 -24.43 -6.48 -6.69
C ALA A 101 -24.31 -5.05 -7.24
N ASN A 102 -24.39 -4.06 -6.36
CA ASN A 102 -24.27 -2.65 -6.75
C ASN A 102 -22.90 -2.33 -7.34
N PHE A 103 -21.85 -2.90 -6.74
CA PHE A 103 -20.48 -2.71 -7.21
C PHE A 103 -20.30 -3.28 -8.62
N VAL A 104 -20.76 -4.50 -8.84
CA VAL A 104 -20.65 -5.15 -10.17
C VAL A 104 -21.40 -4.33 -11.23
N ASP A 105 -22.59 -3.83 -10.89
CA ASP A 105 -23.37 -3.03 -11.81
C ASP A 105 -22.66 -1.74 -12.23
N SER A 106 -21.79 -1.20 -11.37
CA SER A 106 -21.07 0.05 -11.65
C SER A 106 -19.76 -0.15 -12.41
N LEU A 107 -19.33 -1.38 -12.61
CA LEU A 107 -18.06 -1.66 -13.27
C LEU A 107 -18.11 -1.41 -14.78
N SER A 108 -16.98 -0.98 -15.33
CA SER A 108 -16.84 -0.86 -16.78
C SER A 108 -16.87 -2.25 -17.42
N PRO A 109 -17.18 -2.34 -18.73
CA PRO A 109 -17.15 -3.64 -19.41
C PRO A 109 -15.80 -4.36 -19.32
N GLU A 110 -14.70 -3.61 -19.38
CA GLU A 110 -13.35 -4.16 -19.28
C GLU A 110 -13.11 -4.81 -17.92
N ILE A 111 -13.53 -4.14 -16.85
CA ILE A 111 -13.35 -4.67 -15.50
C ILE A 111 -14.29 -5.86 -15.26
N LYS A 112 -15.51 -5.80 -15.80
CA LYS A 112 -16.43 -6.95 -15.73
C LYS A 112 -15.83 -8.19 -16.38
N ASP A 113 -15.16 -8.02 -17.52
CA ASP A 113 -14.50 -9.11 -18.22
C ASP A 113 -13.34 -9.67 -17.39
N ALA A 114 -12.57 -8.79 -16.76
CA ALA A 114 -11.48 -9.20 -15.86
C ALA A 114 -12.03 -10.01 -14.68
N LEU A 115 -13.16 -9.56 -14.12
CA LEU A 115 -13.82 -10.26 -13.02
C LEU A 115 -14.28 -11.65 -13.45
N ARG A 116 -14.92 -11.76 -14.61
CA ARG A 116 -15.37 -13.06 -15.15
C ARG A 116 -14.19 -14.02 -15.31
N SER A 117 -13.07 -13.52 -15.86
CA SER A 117 -11.85 -14.32 -16.06
C SER A 117 -11.29 -14.81 -14.72
N SER A 118 -11.26 -13.94 -13.72
CA SER A 118 -10.75 -14.30 -12.40
C SER A 118 -11.61 -15.38 -11.74
N LEU A 119 -12.93 -15.26 -11.86
CA LEU A 119 -13.85 -16.25 -11.29
C LEU A 119 -13.70 -17.63 -11.94
N ARG A 120 -13.38 -17.67 -13.24
CA ARG A 120 -13.17 -18.94 -13.95
C ARG A 120 -11.89 -19.64 -13.50
N LYS A 121 -10.87 -18.87 -13.12
CA LYS A 121 -9.59 -19.42 -12.67
C LYS A 121 -9.67 -20.18 -11.35
N ASP A 122 -10.70 -19.91 -10.57
CA ASP A 122 -10.86 -20.47 -9.23
C ASP A 122 -11.43 -21.90 -9.22
N LYS A 123 -11.59 -22.50 -10.40
CA LYS A 123 -12.07 -23.88 -10.51
C LYS A 123 -10.93 -24.88 -10.53
#